data_2d8a38cf6cc743edae68fd6f59dcbc8b
#
_entry.id   2d8a38cf6cc743edae68fd6f59dcbc8b
#
_cell.length_a   1.000
_cell.length_b   1.000
_cell.length_c   1.000
_cell.angle_alpha   90.00
_cell.angle_beta   90.00
_cell.angle_gamma   90.00
#
_symmetry.space_group_name_H-M   'P 1'
#
loop_
_entity.id
_entity.type
_entity.pdbx_description
1 polymer ?
#
loop_
_entity_poly.entity_id
_entity_poly.type
_entity_poly.pdbx_seq_one_letter_code
_entity_poly.pdbx_strand_id
1 'polypeptide(L)'
;MKKITLILIFCFFSTNCFADGHVKRILSTSETGMGNDIVYPSGKAKITAFEFTVPVGAPVKPHTHSFPVLIMIQQGEIELTTNGKTKVYKAGDAFVEDVGIAHESKNIGNIPVKAIVVAIGVEGQKIVNPVK
;
A
#
# COMPACT_ATOMS: atom_id res chain seq x y z
N MET A 1 2.29 76.17 -21.04
CA MET A 1 2.87 75.14 -20.15
C MET A 1 2.00 73.88 -20.24
N LYS A 2 2.45 72.85 -20.97
CA LYS A 2 1.70 71.61 -21.13
C LYS A 2 2.08 70.66 -19.98
N LYS A 3 1.10 70.30 -19.16
CA LYS A 3 1.28 69.27 -18.07
C LYS A 3 1.25 67.89 -18.70
N ILE A 4 2.38 67.16 -18.59
CA ILE A 4 2.47 65.77 -19.00
C ILE A 4 2.04 64.88 -17.78
N THR A 5 0.90 64.26 -17.90
CA THR A 5 0.43 63.30 -16.89
C THR A 5 1.06 61.94 -17.19
N LEU A 6 1.97 61.49 -16.33
CA LEU A 6 2.61 60.19 -16.41
C LEU A 6 1.65 59.14 -15.83
N ILE A 7 1.08 58.27 -16.69
CA ILE A 7 0.25 57.14 -16.26
C ILE A 7 1.18 55.96 -15.99
N LEU A 8 1.36 55.62 -14.71
CA LEU A 8 2.04 54.39 -14.30
C LEU A 8 1.09 53.20 -14.51
N ILE A 9 1.34 52.39 -15.54
CA ILE A 9 0.65 51.12 -15.75
C ILE A 9 1.30 50.08 -14.82
N PHE A 10 0.60 49.72 -13.72
CA PHE A 10 1.02 48.65 -12.81
C PHE A 10 0.59 47.33 -13.45
N CYS A 11 1.52 46.65 -14.16
CA CYS A 11 1.30 45.29 -14.62
C CYS A 11 1.29 44.33 -13.40
N PHE A 12 0.11 43.93 -12.97
CA PHE A 12 -0.03 42.78 -12.07
C PHE A 12 0.38 41.52 -12.82
N PHE A 13 1.63 41.09 -12.66
CA PHE A 13 2.02 39.72 -12.98
C PHE A 13 1.39 38.80 -11.94
N SER A 14 0.23 38.25 -12.23
CA SER A 14 -0.29 37.09 -11.49
C SER A 14 0.59 35.88 -11.81
N THR A 15 1.52 35.59 -10.93
CA THR A 15 2.23 34.29 -10.93
C THR A 15 1.23 33.21 -10.63
N ASN A 16 0.76 32.48 -11.66
CA ASN A 16 0.06 31.26 -11.50
C ASN A 16 1.05 30.25 -10.87
N CYS A 17 0.99 30.10 -9.55
CA CYS A 17 1.72 29.06 -8.84
C CYS A 17 0.99 27.72 -9.12
N PHE A 18 1.33 27.05 -10.20
CA PHE A 18 0.99 25.65 -10.41
C PHE A 18 1.87 24.87 -9.45
N ALA A 19 1.27 24.24 -8.44
CA ALA A 19 1.97 23.27 -7.62
C ALA A 19 2.35 22.09 -8.52
N ASP A 20 3.63 21.92 -8.82
CA ASP A 20 4.13 20.76 -9.54
C ASP A 20 3.90 19.52 -8.69
N GLY A 21 3.00 18.61 -9.13
CA GLY A 21 2.74 17.34 -8.49
C GLY A 21 3.99 16.48 -8.54
N HIS A 22 4.40 15.93 -7.38
CA HIS A 22 5.52 15.00 -7.30
C HIS A 22 4.99 13.55 -7.24
N VAL A 23 5.46 12.68 -8.15
CA VAL A 23 5.05 11.27 -8.20
C VAL A 23 6.21 10.38 -7.76
N LYS A 24 5.99 9.59 -6.71
CA LYS A 24 6.90 8.53 -6.26
C LYS A 24 6.22 7.19 -6.43
N ARG A 25 6.76 6.32 -7.29
CA ARG A 25 6.29 4.93 -7.41
C ARG A 25 6.75 4.12 -6.20
N ILE A 26 5.81 3.49 -5.48
CA ILE A 26 6.10 2.62 -4.33
C ILE A 26 6.22 1.17 -4.78
N LEU A 27 5.31 0.70 -5.65
CA LEU A 27 5.30 -0.66 -6.18
C LEU A 27 4.86 -0.67 -7.64
N SER A 28 5.43 -1.58 -8.42
CA SER A 28 4.93 -1.97 -9.74
C SER A 28 5.38 -3.41 -9.97
N THR A 29 4.43 -4.36 -9.94
CA THR A 29 4.74 -5.78 -9.99
C THR A 29 3.61 -6.56 -10.66
N SER A 30 3.94 -7.67 -11.28
CA SER A 30 3.03 -8.73 -11.72
C SER A 30 3.11 -9.98 -10.84
N GLU A 31 4.00 -9.96 -9.81
CA GLU A 31 4.26 -11.08 -8.91
C GLU A 31 3.98 -10.68 -7.47
N THR A 32 3.64 -11.69 -6.67
CA THR A 32 3.50 -11.56 -5.19
C THR A 32 4.86 -11.31 -4.55
N GLY A 33 4.87 -10.97 -3.27
CA GLY A 33 6.09 -10.79 -2.50
C GLY A 33 6.99 -12.03 -2.48
N MET A 34 6.45 -13.22 -2.74
CA MET A 34 7.18 -14.48 -2.79
C MET A 34 7.49 -14.98 -4.21
N GLY A 35 7.13 -14.18 -5.24
CA GLY A 35 7.48 -14.45 -6.64
C GLY A 35 6.50 -15.35 -7.38
N ASN A 36 5.25 -15.45 -6.93
CA ASN A 36 4.18 -16.14 -7.65
C ASN A 36 3.40 -15.13 -8.50
N ASP A 37 2.86 -15.57 -9.64
CA ASP A 37 2.06 -14.70 -10.50
C ASP A 37 0.82 -14.15 -9.79
N ILE A 38 0.53 -12.86 -10.00
CA ILE A 38 -0.71 -12.25 -9.53
C ILE A 38 -1.81 -12.56 -10.55
N VAL A 39 -2.88 -13.19 -10.06
CA VAL A 39 -4.08 -13.48 -10.88
C VAL A 39 -5.28 -12.76 -10.25
N TYR A 40 -5.96 -11.95 -11.03
CA TYR A 40 -7.20 -11.29 -10.58
C TYR A 40 -8.35 -12.29 -10.52
N PRO A 41 -9.16 -12.24 -9.45
CA PRO A 41 -10.32 -13.10 -9.35
C PRO A 41 -11.39 -12.71 -10.38
N SER A 42 -12.13 -13.71 -10.88
CA SER A 42 -13.32 -13.49 -11.72
C SER A 42 -14.55 -13.19 -10.84
N GLY A 43 -15.44 -12.32 -11.32
CA GLY A 43 -16.68 -11.95 -10.64
C GLY A 43 -16.84 -10.44 -10.47
N LYS A 44 -17.85 -10.02 -9.70
CA LYS A 44 -18.09 -8.60 -9.42
C LYS A 44 -17.02 -8.06 -8.47
N ALA A 45 -16.15 -7.21 -8.98
CA ALA A 45 -15.02 -6.66 -8.22
C ALA A 45 -15.47 -5.91 -6.97
N LYS A 46 -14.74 -6.15 -5.86
CA LYS A 46 -14.89 -5.42 -4.60
C LYS A 46 -13.52 -5.10 -4.03
N ILE A 47 -13.21 -3.82 -3.92
CA ILE A 47 -12.01 -3.34 -3.24
C ILE A 47 -12.36 -3.02 -1.79
N THR A 48 -11.56 -3.54 -0.86
CA THR A 48 -11.68 -3.20 0.56
C THR A 48 -10.31 -2.74 1.06
N ALA A 49 -10.26 -1.54 1.64
CA ALA A 49 -9.05 -0.99 2.23
C ALA A 49 -9.26 -0.75 3.72
N PHE A 50 -8.26 -1.05 4.53
CA PHE A 50 -8.27 -0.81 5.98
C PHE A 50 -6.85 -0.61 6.52
N GLU A 51 -6.76 -0.01 7.70
CA GLU A 51 -5.52 0.05 8.46
C GLU A 51 -5.37 -1.22 9.28
N PHE A 52 -4.13 -1.73 9.33
CA PHE A 52 -3.77 -2.91 10.10
C PHE A 52 -2.63 -2.58 11.04
N THR A 53 -2.77 -2.97 12.31
CA THR A 53 -1.74 -2.75 13.32
C THR A 53 -1.34 -4.08 13.96
N VAL A 54 -0.03 -4.37 14.00
CA VAL A 54 0.54 -5.55 14.66
C VAL A 54 1.42 -5.07 15.82
N PRO A 55 1.06 -5.35 17.08
CA PRO A 55 1.88 -5.00 18.24
C PRO A 55 3.28 -5.62 18.16
N VAL A 56 4.22 -5.06 18.92
CA VAL A 56 5.61 -5.58 19.01
C VAL A 56 5.62 -7.06 19.40
N GLY A 57 6.33 -7.87 18.63
CA GLY A 57 6.46 -9.31 18.84
C GLY A 57 5.21 -10.14 18.57
N ALA A 58 4.08 -9.50 18.20
CA ALA A 58 2.84 -10.22 17.95
C ALA A 58 2.89 -10.97 16.60
N PRO A 59 2.36 -12.21 16.55
CA PRO A 59 2.17 -12.93 15.30
C PRO A 59 0.85 -12.57 14.63
N VAL A 60 0.84 -12.63 13.30
CA VAL A 60 -0.36 -12.77 12.49
C VAL A 60 -0.49 -14.24 12.13
N LYS A 61 -1.53 -14.88 12.65
CA LYS A 61 -1.71 -16.34 12.53
C LYS A 61 -1.79 -16.82 11.08
N PRO A 62 -1.42 -18.08 10.80
CA PRO A 62 -1.50 -18.66 9.47
C PRO A 62 -2.90 -18.53 8.86
N HIS A 63 -2.93 -18.03 7.62
CA HIS A 63 -4.17 -17.84 6.86
C HIS A 63 -3.89 -17.84 5.35
N THR A 64 -4.96 -17.83 4.55
CA THR A 64 -4.90 -17.68 3.09
C THR A 64 -5.84 -16.59 2.63
N HIS A 65 -5.59 -16.07 1.43
CA HIS A 65 -6.51 -15.20 0.70
C HIS A 65 -7.00 -15.88 -0.57
N SER A 66 -8.26 -15.62 -0.96
CA SER A 66 -8.82 -16.11 -2.23
C SER A 66 -8.56 -15.17 -3.41
N PHE A 67 -7.87 -14.05 -3.17
CA PHE A 67 -7.57 -13.00 -4.13
C PHE A 67 -6.34 -12.19 -3.68
N PRO A 68 -5.73 -11.39 -4.56
CA PRO A 68 -4.56 -10.57 -4.21
C PRO A 68 -4.85 -9.58 -3.08
N VAL A 69 -3.94 -9.50 -2.12
CA VAL A 69 -3.98 -8.52 -1.03
C VAL A 69 -2.70 -7.71 -1.06
N LEU A 70 -2.82 -6.41 -1.37
CA LEU A 70 -1.71 -5.47 -1.36
C LEU A 70 -1.51 -4.93 0.04
N ILE A 71 -0.27 -5.01 0.53
CA ILE A 71 0.17 -4.49 1.81
C ILE A 71 1.14 -3.32 1.56
N MET A 72 0.93 -2.20 2.25
CA MET A 72 1.83 -1.04 2.24
C MET A 72 2.25 -0.73 3.66
N ILE A 73 3.51 -0.97 4.00
CA ILE A 73 4.03 -0.75 5.36
C ILE A 73 4.27 0.75 5.57
N GLN A 74 3.58 1.32 6.54
CA GLN A 74 3.72 2.73 6.93
C GLN A 74 4.71 2.91 8.08
N GLN A 75 4.81 1.90 8.97
CA GLN A 75 5.65 1.94 10.16
C GLN A 75 6.06 0.53 10.58
N GLY A 76 7.26 0.39 11.16
CA GLY A 76 7.76 -0.85 11.75
C GLY A 76 8.34 -1.82 10.72
N GLU A 77 8.56 -3.06 11.19
CA GLU A 77 9.13 -4.16 10.41
C GLU A 77 8.34 -5.44 10.63
N ILE A 78 7.95 -6.09 9.55
CA ILE A 78 7.20 -7.34 9.56
C ILE A 78 7.94 -8.42 8.79
N GLU A 79 8.01 -9.61 9.37
CA GLU A 79 8.49 -10.82 8.71
C GLU A 79 7.29 -11.59 8.17
N LEU A 80 7.28 -11.87 6.87
CA LEU A 80 6.31 -12.71 6.18
C LEU A 80 6.92 -14.08 5.93
N THR A 81 6.22 -15.14 6.31
CA THR A 81 6.64 -16.54 6.08
C THR A 81 5.61 -17.26 5.22
N THR A 82 6.08 -17.87 4.12
CA THR A 82 5.28 -18.67 3.20
C THR A 82 6.07 -19.91 2.79
N ASN A 83 5.52 -21.12 2.95
CA ASN A 83 6.19 -22.37 2.58
C ASN A 83 7.63 -22.48 3.13
N GLY A 84 7.85 -22.06 4.38
CA GLY A 84 9.16 -22.09 5.03
C GLY A 84 10.17 -21.05 4.52
N LYS A 85 9.80 -20.19 3.59
CA LYS A 85 10.60 -19.04 3.16
C LYS A 85 10.15 -17.78 3.89
N THR A 86 11.09 -16.99 4.36
CA THR A 86 10.82 -15.73 5.04
C THR A 86 11.31 -14.53 4.23
N LYS A 87 10.59 -13.42 4.34
CA LYS A 87 10.97 -12.12 3.79
C LYS A 87 10.58 -11.01 4.75
N VAL A 88 11.45 -10.03 4.92
CA VAL A 88 11.22 -8.88 5.81
C VAL A 88 10.82 -7.67 4.99
N TYR A 89 9.79 -6.97 5.44
CA TYR A 89 9.30 -5.71 4.89
C TYR A 89 9.29 -4.65 5.98
N LYS A 90 9.64 -3.42 5.61
CA LYS A 90 9.74 -2.28 6.52
C LYS A 90 9.01 -1.05 6.00
N ALA A 91 8.91 -0.03 6.82
CA ALA A 91 8.26 1.23 6.45
C ALA A 91 8.74 1.76 5.07
N GLY A 92 7.80 2.02 4.19
CA GLY A 92 8.00 2.43 2.79
C GLY A 92 7.95 1.28 1.79
N ASP A 93 8.01 0.02 2.22
CA ASP A 93 7.86 -1.14 1.35
C ASP A 93 6.38 -1.44 1.06
N ALA A 94 6.14 -2.04 -0.11
CA ALA A 94 4.85 -2.60 -0.47
C ALA A 94 5.02 -3.95 -1.16
N PHE A 95 4.09 -4.86 -0.95
CA PHE A 95 4.08 -6.20 -1.55
C PHE A 95 2.65 -6.72 -1.70
N VAL A 96 2.49 -7.76 -2.51
CA VAL A 96 1.21 -8.48 -2.65
C VAL A 96 1.37 -9.86 -2.00
N GLU A 97 0.43 -10.24 -1.15
CA GLU A 97 0.39 -11.56 -0.52
C GLU A 97 -0.08 -12.63 -1.50
N ASP A 98 0.37 -13.87 -1.27
CA ASP A 98 0.06 -15.02 -2.11
C ASP A 98 -1.43 -15.39 -2.06
N VAL A 99 -1.97 -15.78 -3.21
CA VAL A 99 -3.35 -16.26 -3.34
C VAL A 99 -3.39 -17.77 -3.11
N GLY A 100 -4.25 -18.22 -2.19
CA GLY A 100 -4.47 -19.66 -1.91
C GLY A 100 -3.33 -20.36 -1.19
N ILE A 101 -2.22 -19.69 -0.91
CA ILE A 101 -1.06 -20.24 -0.20
C ILE A 101 -1.07 -19.76 1.24
N ALA A 102 -0.92 -20.68 2.19
CA ALA A 102 -0.86 -20.33 3.60
C ALA A 102 0.40 -19.51 3.93
N HIS A 103 0.19 -18.41 4.61
CA HIS A 103 1.26 -17.55 5.08
C HIS A 103 0.95 -17.00 6.47
N GLU A 104 1.97 -16.61 7.17
CA GLU A 104 1.91 -15.99 8.48
C GLU A 104 2.90 -14.82 8.54
N SER A 105 2.71 -13.92 9.48
CA SER A 105 3.61 -12.79 9.68
C SER A 105 3.88 -12.56 11.16
N LYS A 106 4.97 -11.83 11.45
CA LYS A 106 5.33 -11.44 12.81
C LYS A 106 5.95 -10.05 12.80
N ASN A 107 5.56 -9.22 13.74
CA ASN A 107 6.30 -7.99 14.01
C ASN A 107 7.63 -8.34 14.69
N ILE A 108 8.73 -8.12 13.98
CA ILE A 108 10.10 -8.40 14.46
C ILE A 108 10.83 -7.12 14.93
N GLY A 109 10.19 -5.96 14.77
CA GLY A 109 10.73 -4.68 15.20
C GLY A 109 10.45 -4.37 16.67
N ASN A 110 10.84 -3.17 17.10
CA ASN A 110 10.67 -2.66 18.47
C ASN A 110 9.56 -1.62 18.60
N ILE A 111 8.79 -1.39 17.54
CA ILE A 111 7.59 -0.54 17.50
C ILE A 111 6.45 -1.29 16.82
N PRO A 112 5.19 -0.89 17.03
CA PRO A 112 4.06 -1.50 16.30
C PRO A 112 4.23 -1.35 14.79
N VAL A 113 3.92 -2.41 14.05
CA VAL A 113 3.75 -2.31 12.58
C VAL A 113 2.41 -1.64 12.30
N LYS A 114 2.40 -0.67 11.39
CA LYS A 114 1.19 -0.09 10.80
C LYS A 114 1.25 -0.26 9.30
N ALA A 115 0.17 -0.74 8.72
CA ALA A 115 0.08 -0.97 7.27
C ALA A 115 -1.30 -0.56 6.74
N ILE A 116 -1.33 -0.10 5.50
CA ILE A 116 -2.55 -0.07 4.70
C ILE A 116 -2.65 -1.40 3.97
N VAL A 117 -3.78 -2.05 4.11
CA VAL A 117 -4.13 -3.31 3.45
C VAL A 117 -5.23 -3.04 2.43
N VAL A 118 -5.02 -3.48 1.20
CA VAL A 118 -6.00 -3.35 0.11
C VAL A 118 -6.30 -4.73 -0.47
N ALA A 119 -7.46 -5.25 -0.13
CA ALA A 119 -7.99 -6.51 -0.68
C ALA A 119 -8.61 -6.27 -2.06
N ILE A 120 -8.05 -6.90 -3.11
CA ILE A 120 -8.49 -6.79 -4.51
C ILE A 120 -9.37 -8.00 -4.82
N GLY A 121 -10.55 -8.03 -4.23
CA GLY A 121 -11.43 -9.20 -4.20
C GLY A 121 -12.69 -9.08 -5.04
N VAL A 122 -13.63 -9.96 -4.75
CA VAL A 122 -14.97 -10.00 -5.34
C VAL A 122 -16.05 -10.03 -4.25
N GLU A 123 -17.26 -9.63 -4.60
CA GLU A 123 -18.39 -9.68 -3.67
C GLU A 123 -18.65 -11.11 -3.15
N GLY A 124 -19.02 -11.21 -1.87
CA GLY A 124 -19.36 -12.49 -1.22
C GLY A 124 -18.17 -13.33 -0.76
N GLN A 125 -16.92 -12.99 -1.13
CA GLN A 125 -15.74 -13.72 -0.66
C GLN A 125 -15.16 -13.11 0.61
N LYS A 126 -14.64 -13.97 1.50
CA LYS A 126 -13.93 -13.55 2.71
C LYS A 126 -12.52 -13.07 2.37
N ILE A 127 -12.06 -12.04 3.07
CA ILE A 127 -10.69 -11.53 2.90
C ILE A 127 -9.68 -12.52 3.47
N VAL A 128 -9.98 -13.12 4.62
CA VAL A 128 -9.09 -14.03 5.34
C VAL A 128 -9.78 -15.38 5.53
N ASN A 129 -9.09 -16.46 5.19
CA ASN A 129 -9.48 -17.83 5.47
C ASN A 129 -8.45 -18.43 6.46
N PRO A 130 -8.82 -18.64 7.74
CA PRO A 130 -7.91 -19.23 8.72
C PRO A 130 -7.46 -20.63 8.31
N VAL A 131 -6.19 -20.95 8.53
CA VAL A 131 -5.64 -22.30 8.41
C VAL A 131 -5.64 -22.95 9.79
N LYS A 132 -6.11 -24.20 9.87
CA LYS A 132 -6.14 -24.98 11.12
C LYS A 132 -4.79 -25.63 11.41
#